data_4ec063d6c6ab86d05d54a59f69524210
#
_entry.id   4ec063d6c6ab86d05d54a59f69524210
#
_cell.length_a   1.000
_cell.length_b   1.000
_cell.length_c   1.000
_cell.angle_alpha   90.00
_cell.angle_beta   90.00
_cell.angle_gamma   90.00
#
_symmetry.space_group_name_H-M   'P 1'
#
loop_
_entity.id
_entity.type
_entity.pdbx_description
1 polymer ?
#
loop_
_entity_poly.entity_id
_entity_poly.type
_entity_poly.pdbx_seq_one_letter_code
_entity_poly.pdbx_strand_id
1 'polypeptide(L)'
;MTDRKLRTEAFAKQGWGIFTHYIGYGKWDHNCTRSRFKTYKDWNDRVNTFNTDNYARTLHEVGANYAFFTVMQGAKYMCAPNDAFNRITGEKPGEACSERDLIADLIVSLKKYDIPLYLYYTGDGPYKDAVCGPKMGYYDREVESVNMPFVKNWTEVLKEFAVRYGKDVHGWWIDGMFEYLGYEDPSLFIPYREAVLAGNPDAIVAYNNGVAQPDTKRPEVQKYLRSDMGPLERVRALEAVQDEDPAVFKALSNRPRNSYRFSEYEDFTAGETDDFVELPPEGGMVDGSRWHVLGFLGQYVNYSPIWYGGGWNCLGSRYSGEYMKNYVKTCNERGGVVSIDCYLFDDGTFDEAQMDVVRKISEK
;
A
#
# COMPACT_ATOMS: atom_id res chain seq x y z
N MET A 1 17.74 -19.02 -8.56
CA MET A 1 17.07 -17.90 -7.85
C MET A 1 18.06 -17.35 -6.84
N THR A 2 18.37 -16.07 -6.92
CA THR A 2 19.16 -15.40 -5.88
C THR A 2 18.44 -15.58 -4.56
N ASP A 3 19.18 -15.89 -3.49
CA ASP A 3 18.63 -16.03 -2.15
C ASP A 3 17.80 -14.77 -1.81
N ARG A 4 16.57 -14.96 -1.38
CA ARG A 4 15.63 -13.89 -1.01
C ARG A 4 16.24 -12.95 0.04
N LYS A 5 17.02 -13.50 0.97
CA LYS A 5 17.79 -12.73 1.95
C LYS A 5 18.76 -11.76 1.27
N LEU A 6 19.50 -12.20 0.24
CA LEU A 6 20.45 -11.35 -0.47
C LEU A 6 19.75 -10.23 -1.24
N ARG A 7 18.60 -10.50 -1.91
CA ARG A 7 17.85 -9.48 -2.62
C ARG A 7 17.30 -8.39 -1.70
N THR A 8 16.89 -8.78 -0.50
CA THR A 8 16.35 -7.84 0.49
C THR A 8 17.39 -7.20 1.39
N GLU A 9 18.69 -7.49 1.19
CA GLU A 9 19.75 -6.97 2.04
C GLU A 9 19.90 -5.44 1.93
N ALA A 10 19.76 -4.89 0.73
CA ALA A 10 19.78 -3.43 0.52
C ALA A 10 18.60 -2.77 1.25
N PHE A 11 17.41 -3.33 1.16
CA PHE A 11 16.23 -2.87 1.86
C PHE A 11 16.40 -2.96 3.40
N ALA A 12 16.95 -4.07 3.89
CA ALA A 12 17.25 -4.22 5.32
C ALA A 12 18.22 -3.13 5.84
N LYS A 13 19.24 -2.78 5.04
CA LYS A 13 20.21 -1.72 5.40
C LYS A 13 19.60 -0.32 5.42
N GLN A 14 18.54 -0.07 4.67
CA GLN A 14 17.80 1.19 4.71
C GLN A 14 17.07 1.37 6.05
N GLY A 15 16.58 0.29 6.64
CA GLY A 15 16.02 0.24 7.99
C GLY A 15 14.63 0.87 8.12
N TRP A 16 14.46 2.15 7.72
CA TRP A 16 13.16 2.80 7.74
C TRP A 16 12.97 3.82 6.63
N GLY A 17 11.72 4.05 6.27
CA GLY A 17 11.35 5.03 5.27
C GLY A 17 9.91 5.50 5.40
N ILE A 18 9.54 6.45 4.55
CA ILE A 18 8.20 7.04 4.54
C ILE A 18 7.37 6.38 3.43
N PHE A 19 6.15 6.03 3.79
CA PHE A 19 5.09 5.61 2.90
C PHE A 19 4.10 6.76 2.72
N THR A 20 3.62 6.99 1.50
CA THR A 20 2.66 8.06 1.21
C THR A 20 1.56 7.59 0.29
N HIS A 21 0.32 7.95 0.64
CA HIS A 21 -0.85 7.72 -0.17
C HIS A 21 -1.21 8.98 -0.95
N TYR A 22 -1.03 8.95 -2.27
CA TYR A 22 -1.49 9.98 -3.19
C TYR A 22 -2.63 9.42 -4.05
N ILE A 23 -3.86 9.60 -3.58
CA ILE A 23 -5.04 8.87 -4.07
C ILE A 23 -5.95 9.80 -4.83
N GLY A 24 -6.41 9.35 -6.01
CA GLY A 24 -7.41 10.06 -6.81
C GLY A 24 -8.81 10.03 -6.19
N TYR A 25 -9.66 10.95 -6.62
CA TYR A 25 -11.03 11.04 -6.15
C TYR A 25 -11.85 9.78 -6.47
N GLY A 26 -12.59 9.33 -5.48
CA GLY A 26 -13.54 8.25 -5.58
C GLY A 26 -14.43 8.20 -4.35
N LYS A 27 -15.33 7.23 -4.24
CA LYS A 27 -16.19 7.02 -3.06
C LYS A 27 -15.40 6.80 -1.77
N TRP A 28 -14.08 6.65 -1.89
CA TRP A 28 -13.14 6.24 -0.86
C TRP A 28 -12.14 7.31 -0.48
N ASP A 29 -12.37 8.56 -0.87
CA ASP A 29 -11.60 9.66 -0.32
C ASP A 29 -11.78 9.63 1.20
N HIS A 30 -10.72 9.32 1.91
CA HIS A 30 -10.70 9.37 3.36
C HIS A 30 -11.11 10.76 3.81
N ASN A 31 -12.01 10.83 4.76
CA ASN A 31 -12.68 12.08 5.17
C ASN A 31 -11.73 13.18 5.63
N CYS A 32 -10.51 12.84 6.02
CA CYS A 32 -9.49 13.79 6.47
C CYS A 32 -9.04 14.76 5.37
N THR A 33 -9.13 14.36 4.10
CA THR A 33 -8.58 15.11 2.97
C THR A 33 -9.60 15.93 2.21
N ARG A 34 -10.89 15.75 2.46
CA ARG A 34 -12.00 16.35 1.70
C ARG A 34 -12.00 17.86 1.59
N SER A 35 -11.43 18.57 2.54
CA SER A 35 -11.52 20.03 2.57
C SER A 35 -10.63 20.73 1.54
N ARG A 36 -9.55 20.08 1.08
CA ARG A 36 -8.61 20.67 0.12
C ARG A 36 -8.91 20.30 -1.34
N PHE A 37 -9.61 19.21 -1.60
CA PHE A 37 -9.83 18.67 -2.95
C PHE A 37 -10.91 19.34 -3.79
N LYS A 38 -11.72 20.19 -3.20
CA LYS A 38 -12.84 20.82 -3.89
C LYS A 38 -12.46 21.88 -4.94
N THR A 39 -11.17 22.21 -5.05
CA THR A 39 -10.69 23.30 -5.91
C THR A 39 -10.12 22.83 -7.24
N TYR A 40 -9.82 21.54 -7.40
CA TYR A 40 -9.25 21.02 -8.64
C TYR A 40 -10.32 20.72 -9.69
N LYS A 41 -10.01 21.06 -10.93
CA LYS A 41 -10.89 20.86 -12.08
C LYS A 41 -11.00 19.37 -12.44
N ASP A 42 -9.87 18.70 -12.45
CA ASP A 42 -9.72 17.28 -12.78
C ASP A 42 -8.47 16.68 -12.14
N TRP A 43 -8.19 15.41 -12.43
CA TRP A 43 -7.04 14.69 -11.91
C TRP A 43 -5.70 15.28 -12.37
N ASN A 44 -5.60 15.72 -13.64
CA ASN A 44 -4.39 16.35 -14.16
C ASN A 44 -4.08 17.66 -13.44
N ASP A 45 -5.10 18.49 -13.21
CA ASP A 45 -4.94 19.75 -12.48
C ASP A 45 -4.34 19.51 -11.09
N ARG A 46 -4.81 18.49 -10.39
CA ARG A 46 -4.26 18.08 -9.09
C ARG A 46 -2.82 17.57 -9.20
N VAL A 47 -2.56 16.61 -10.11
CA VAL A 47 -1.21 16.03 -10.27
C VAL A 47 -0.19 17.08 -10.67
N ASN A 48 -0.59 18.10 -11.44
CA ASN A 48 0.29 19.18 -11.87
C ASN A 48 0.72 20.11 -10.72
N THR A 49 0.00 20.14 -9.60
CA THR A 49 0.38 20.95 -8.43
C THR A 49 1.47 20.31 -7.59
N PHE A 50 1.73 19.02 -7.76
CA PHE A 50 2.66 18.26 -6.92
C PHE A 50 4.11 18.72 -7.14
N ASN A 51 4.78 19.12 -6.07
CA ASN A 51 6.19 19.53 -6.07
C ASN A 51 7.10 18.39 -5.60
N THR A 52 7.66 17.65 -6.57
CA THR A 52 8.51 16.48 -6.31
C THR A 52 9.84 16.85 -5.65
N ASP A 53 10.38 18.03 -5.93
CA ASP A 53 11.63 18.50 -5.31
C ASP A 53 11.43 18.81 -3.83
N ASN A 54 10.31 19.44 -3.49
CA ASN A 54 9.96 19.69 -2.08
C ASN A 54 9.70 18.35 -1.33
N TYR A 55 9.00 17.42 -1.95
CA TYR A 55 8.77 16.09 -1.41
C TYR A 55 10.10 15.39 -1.09
N ALA A 56 10.99 15.28 -2.07
CA ALA A 56 12.28 14.61 -1.91
C ALA A 56 13.18 15.30 -0.87
N ARG A 57 13.21 16.65 -0.87
CA ARG A 57 13.96 17.43 0.12
C ARG A 57 13.44 17.18 1.53
N THR A 58 12.13 17.14 1.74
CA THR A 58 11.53 16.88 3.07
C THR A 58 11.91 15.48 3.57
N LEU A 59 11.86 14.45 2.70
CA LEU A 59 12.30 13.11 3.09
C LEU A 59 13.78 13.08 3.51
N HIS A 60 14.63 13.77 2.77
CA HIS A 60 16.03 13.89 3.12
C HIS A 60 16.25 14.60 4.46
N GLU A 61 15.56 15.72 4.69
CA GLU A 61 15.66 16.51 5.92
C GLU A 61 15.21 15.75 7.17
N VAL A 62 14.23 14.85 7.07
CA VAL A 62 13.81 14.01 8.18
C VAL A 62 14.63 12.72 8.31
N GLY A 63 15.52 12.45 7.34
CA GLY A 63 16.42 11.30 7.35
C GLY A 63 15.76 9.98 6.97
N ALA A 64 14.69 10.01 6.16
CA ALA A 64 14.10 8.82 5.58
C ALA A 64 15.05 8.19 4.55
N ASN A 65 15.27 6.88 4.65
CA ASN A 65 16.23 6.17 3.79
C ASN A 65 15.62 5.61 2.51
N TYR A 66 14.32 5.60 2.38
CA TYR A 66 13.58 5.24 1.16
C TYR A 66 12.16 5.85 1.18
N ALA A 67 11.51 5.83 0.03
CA ALA A 67 10.12 6.24 -0.13
C ALA A 67 9.27 5.14 -0.75
N PHE A 68 8.06 4.92 -0.23
CA PHE A 68 6.96 4.30 -0.96
C PHE A 68 5.98 5.36 -1.45
N PHE A 69 5.57 5.26 -2.70
CA PHE A 69 4.60 6.16 -3.31
C PHE A 69 3.53 5.40 -4.08
N THR A 70 2.27 5.84 -3.98
CA THR A 70 1.16 5.17 -4.66
C THR A 70 1.11 5.52 -6.14
N VAL A 71 1.01 4.51 -7.01
CA VAL A 71 0.67 4.71 -8.42
C VAL A 71 -0.82 4.96 -8.57
N MET A 72 -1.63 4.17 -7.85
CA MET A 72 -3.09 4.29 -7.77
C MET A 72 -3.63 3.44 -6.61
N GLN A 73 -4.86 3.72 -6.17
CA GLN A 73 -5.57 2.88 -5.20
C GLN A 73 -7.07 2.84 -5.46
N GLY A 74 -7.57 1.67 -5.82
CA GLY A 74 -8.99 1.31 -5.85
C GLY A 74 -9.90 2.02 -6.85
N ALA A 75 -9.58 3.25 -7.25
CA ALA A 75 -10.24 3.99 -8.32
C ALA A 75 -9.43 3.90 -9.61
N LYS A 76 -9.88 4.57 -10.68
CA LYS A 76 -9.19 4.53 -11.98
C LYS A 76 -8.01 5.48 -12.11
N TYR A 77 -7.82 6.40 -11.16
CA TYR A 77 -6.87 7.50 -11.29
C TYR A 77 -5.44 7.06 -10.96
N MET A 78 -4.55 7.26 -11.94
CA MET A 78 -3.13 6.90 -11.85
C MET A 78 -2.23 8.13 -11.98
N CYS A 79 -1.10 8.11 -11.29
CA CYS A 79 -0.14 9.22 -11.22
C CYS A 79 0.80 9.31 -12.44
N ALA A 80 0.58 8.50 -13.47
CA ALA A 80 1.39 8.47 -14.69
C ALA A 80 0.58 7.93 -15.87
N PRO A 81 0.96 8.26 -17.13
CA PRO A 81 0.33 7.68 -18.33
C PRO A 81 0.46 6.16 -18.37
N ASN A 82 -0.57 5.48 -18.90
CA ASN A 82 -0.50 4.04 -19.12
C ASN A 82 -1.34 3.64 -20.35
N ASP A 83 -0.67 3.19 -21.40
CA ASP A 83 -1.30 2.84 -22.67
C ASP A 83 -2.07 1.52 -22.58
N ALA A 84 -1.58 0.54 -21.81
CA ALA A 84 -2.28 -0.71 -21.58
C ALA A 84 -3.62 -0.47 -20.89
N PHE A 85 -3.63 0.37 -19.83
CA PHE A 85 -4.87 0.75 -19.16
C PHE A 85 -5.87 1.41 -20.10
N ASN A 86 -5.43 2.43 -20.83
CA ASN A 86 -6.28 3.16 -21.79
C ASN A 86 -6.84 2.23 -22.86
N ARG A 87 -6.02 1.35 -23.41
CA ARG A 87 -6.43 0.39 -24.45
C ARG A 87 -7.46 -0.62 -23.93
N ILE A 88 -7.27 -1.15 -22.73
CA ILE A 88 -8.17 -2.16 -22.14
C ILE A 88 -9.49 -1.53 -21.73
N THR A 89 -9.44 -0.38 -21.06
CA THR A 89 -10.64 0.27 -20.52
C THR A 89 -11.37 1.16 -21.51
N GLY A 90 -10.69 1.60 -22.59
CA GLY A 90 -11.20 2.59 -23.52
C GLY A 90 -11.22 4.01 -22.97
N GLU A 91 -10.52 4.26 -21.85
CA GLU A 91 -10.28 5.62 -21.35
C GLU A 91 -9.35 6.35 -22.30
N LYS A 92 -9.51 7.66 -22.42
CA LYS A 92 -8.61 8.46 -23.25
C LYS A 92 -7.37 8.85 -22.42
N PRO A 93 -6.24 9.12 -23.09
CA PRO A 93 -5.07 9.70 -22.42
C PRO A 93 -5.46 10.95 -21.64
N GLY A 94 -5.01 11.05 -20.38
CA GLY A 94 -5.33 12.16 -19.49
C GLY A 94 -6.66 12.08 -18.74
N GLU A 95 -7.55 11.11 -19.03
CA GLU A 95 -8.84 10.97 -18.30
C GLU A 95 -8.69 10.21 -16.99
N ALA A 96 -8.05 9.03 -17.01
CA ALA A 96 -7.81 8.20 -15.84
C ALA A 96 -6.34 8.26 -15.42
N CYS A 97 -5.45 8.05 -16.36
CA CYS A 97 -4.01 8.19 -16.14
C CYS A 97 -3.63 9.66 -16.37
N SER A 98 -2.84 10.25 -15.46
CA SER A 98 -2.38 11.63 -15.64
C SER A 98 -1.52 11.78 -16.90
N GLU A 99 -1.58 12.96 -17.52
CA GLU A 99 -0.69 13.31 -18.63
C GLU A 99 0.76 13.47 -18.15
N ARG A 100 0.92 14.03 -16.95
CA ARG A 100 2.20 14.13 -16.27
C ARG A 100 2.61 12.77 -15.74
N ASP A 101 3.85 12.35 -16.01
CA ASP A 101 4.45 11.19 -15.34
C ASP A 101 5.07 11.63 -14.00
N LEU A 102 4.20 11.69 -12.97
CA LEU A 102 4.61 12.10 -11.62
C LEU A 102 5.64 11.14 -11.02
N ILE A 103 5.57 9.86 -11.37
CA ILE A 103 6.52 8.86 -10.88
C ILE A 103 7.92 9.10 -11.47
N ALA A 104 8.00 9.42 -12.77
CA ALA A 104 9.28 9.77 -13.39
C ALA A 104 9.90 11.05 -12.76
N ASP A 105 9.08 12.06 -12.49
CA ASP A 105 9.53 13.27 -11.81
C ASP A 105 10.01 12.99 -10.38
N LEU A 106 9.32 12.12 -9.63
CA LEU A 106 9.72 11.68 -8.30
C LEU A 106 11.07 10.96 -8.33
N ILE A 107 11.29 10.06 -9.30
CA ILE A 107 12.57 9.38 -9.49
C ILE A 107 13.70 10.40 -9.64
N VAL A 108 13.51 11.42 -10.48
CA VAL A 108 14.53 12.47 -10.70
C VAL A 108 14.83 13.25 -9.42
N SER A 109 13.78 13.61 -8.67
CA SER A 109 13.94 14.41 -7.45
C SER A 109 14.56 13.60 -6.30
N LEU A 110 14.14 12.34 -6.11
CA LEU A 110 14.65 11.45 -5.06
C LEU A 110 16.12 11.07 -5.28
N LYS A 111 16.54 10.89 -6.54
CA LYS A 111 17.95 10.62 -6.90
C LYS A 111 18.91 11.72 -6.46
N LYS A 112 18.48 12.97 -6.32
CA LYS A 112 19.31 14.07 -5.81
C LYS A 112 19.81 13.83 -4.37
N TYR A 113 19.12 12.96 -3.65
CA TYR A 113 19.37 12.65 -2.24
C TYR A 113 19.68 11.17 -2.00
N ASP A 114 19.89 10.39 -3.06
CA ASP A 114 20.12 8.94 -2.98
C ASP A 114 19.01 8.17 -2.24
N ILE A 115 17.75 8.63 -2.37
CA ILE A 115 16.58 7.99 -1.76
C ILE A 115 15.94 7.03 -2.77
N PRO A 116 16.00 5.71 -2.55
CA PRO A 116 15.36 4.72 -3.40
C PRO A 116 13.84 4.84 -3.38
N LEU A 117 13.22 4.70 -4.56
CA LEU A 117 11.78 4.67 -4.71
C LEU A 117 11.26 3.24 -4.79
N TYR A 118 10.24 2.97 -4.02
CA TYR A 118 9.38 1.79 -4.07
C TYR A 118 7.97 2.24 -4.42
N LEU A 119 7.21 1.42 -5.13
CA LEU A 119 5.87 1.78 -5.55
C LEU A 119 4.79 0.90 -4.90
N TYR A 120 3.70 1.55 -4.52
CA TYR A 120 2.46 0.90 -4.15
C TYR A 120 1.58 0.74 -5.40
N TYR A 121 0.99 -0.43 -5.53
CA TYR A 121 0.04 -0.79 -6.57
C TYR A 121 -1.05 -1.67 -5.97
N THR A 122 -2.26 -1.67 -6.50
CA THR A 122 -3.30 -2.58 -5.98
C THR A 122 -3.44 -3.83 -6.81
N GLY A 123 -3.64 -4.97 -6.17
CA GLY A 123 -3.91 -6.24 -6.84
C GLY A 123 -5.39 -6.41 -7.21
N ASP A 124 -6.27 -5.64 -6.58
CA ASP A 124 -7.70 -5.63 -6.86
C ASP A 124 -8.11 -4.64 -7.96
N GLY A 125 -7.15 -3.89 -8.51
CA GLY A 125 -7.32 -3.01 -9.64
C GLY A 125 -8.28 -1.85 -9.40
N PRO A 126 -8.88 -1.31 -10.49
CA PRO A 126 -9.88 -0.27 -10.39
C PRO A 126 -11.27 -0.85 -10.08
N TYR A 127 -11.38 -1.83 -9.17
CA TYR A 127 -12.65 -2.51 -8.89
C TYR A 127 -13.74 -1.56 -8.37
N LYS A 128 -13.35 -0.46 -7.74
CA LYS A 128 -14.27 0.58 -7.26
C LYS A 128 -14.82 1.46 -8.38
N ASP A 129 -14.23 1.41 -9.57
CA ASP A 129 -14.74 2.11 -10.75
C ASP A 129 -15.71 1.21 -11.51
N ALA A 130 -16.98 1.65 -11.58
CA ALA A 130 -18.07 0.88 -12.20
C ALA A 130 -17.93 0.68 -13.71
N VAL A 131 -17.02 1.40 -14.37
CA VAL A 131 -16.78 1.32 -15.82
C VAL A 131 -15.48 0.57 -16.10
N CYS A 132 -14.38 0.98 -15.47
CA CYS A 132 -13.07 0.38 -15.71
C CYS A 132 -12.91 -1.00 -15.09
N GLY A 133 -13.48 -1.25 -13.92
CA GLY A 133 -13.44 -2.55 -13.25
C GLY A 133 -13.94 -3.70 -14.13
N PRO A 134 -15.19 -3.62 -14.66
CA PRO A 134 -15.71 -4.63 -15.57
C PRO A 134 -14.89 -4.81 -16.85
N LYS A 135 -14.38 -3.73 -17.44
CA LYS A 135 -13.54 -3.79 -18.65
C LYS A 135 -12.19 -4.45 -18.40
N MET A 136 -11.65 -4.33 -17.19
CA MET A 136 -10.47 -5.08 -16.75
C MET A 136 -10.77 -6.56 -16.55
N GLY A 137 -12.02 -6.96 -16.48
CA GLY A 137 -12.43 -8.34 -16.23
C GLY A 137 -12.63 -8.67 -14.75
N TYR A 138 -12.64 -7.64 -13.89
CA TYR A 138 -12.84 -7.83 -12.43
C TYR A 138 -14.25 -8.28 -12.08
N TYR A 139 -15.24 -7.84 -12.85
CA TYR A 139 -16.65 -8.14 -12.58
C TYR A 139 -17.20 -9.25 -13.44
N ASP A 140 -17.49 -10.36 -12.79
CA ASP A 140 -18.84 -10.91 -12.91
C ASP A 140 -19.62 -10.36 -11.69
N ARG A 141 -20.74 -9.70 -11.88
CA ARG A 141 -21.55 -9.11 -10.81
C ARG A 141 -22.07 -10.17 -9.81
N GLU A 142 -22.04 -11.44 -10.21
CA GLU A 142 -22.46 -12.58 -9.40
C GLU A 142 -21.32 -13.15 -8.53
N VAL A 143 -20.06 -12.93 -8.94
CA VAL A 143 -18.87 -13.48 -8.26
C VAL A 143 -17.81 -12.39 -8.09
N GLU A 144 -18.04 -11.36 -7.33
CA GLU A 144 -17.08 -10.29 -7.03
C GLU A 144 -15.70 -10.84 -6.58
N SER A 145 -14.98 -11.46 -7.50
CA SER A 145 -13.67 -12.07 -7.25
C SER A 145 -12.70 -11.83 -8.38
N VAL A 146 -11.42 -11.76 -8.05
CA VAL A 146 -10.35 -11.77 -9.04
C VAL A 146 -10.30 -13.13 -9.74
N ASN A 147 -9.91 -13.10 -11.00
CA ASN A 147 -9.74 -14.27 -11.84
C ASN A 147 -8.56 -14.08 -12.79
N MET A 148 -8.12 -15.15 -13.43
CA MET A 148 -6.94 -15.08 -14.31
C MET A 148 -7.10 -14.11 -15.49
N PRO A 149 -8.26 -13.95 -16.17
CA PRO A 149 -8.47 -12.91 -17.18
C PRO A 149 -8.22 -11.49 -16.64
N PHE A 150 -8.77 -11.16 -15.46
CA PHE A 150 -8.51 -9.89 -14.80
C PHE A 150 -7.02 -9.74 -14.47
N VAL A 151 -6.42 -10.75 -13.84
CA VAL A 151 -5.00 -10.71 -13.46
C VAL A 151 -4.09 -10.47 -14.66
N LYS A 152 -4.35 -11.11 -15.80
CA LYS A 152 -3.58 -10.87 -17.03
C LYS A 152 -3.68 -9.42 -17.52
N ASN A 153 -4.89 -8.87 -17.58
CA ASN A 153 -5.09 -7.48 -17.98
C ASN A 153 -4.43 -6.52 -17.01
N TRP A 154 -4.61 -6.77 -15.72
CA TRP A 154 -4.12 -5.87 -14.67
C TRP A 154 -2.60 -5.90 -14.52
N THR A 155 -2.00 -7.07 -14.70
CA THR A 155 -0.53 -7.21 -14.69
C THR A 155 0.11 -6.69 -15.99
N GLU A 156 -0.61 -6.56 -17.09
CA GLU A 156 -0.12 -5.84 -18.27
C GLU A 156 0.06 -4.34 -17.98
N VAL A 157 -0.89 -3.73 -17.25
CA VAL A 157 -0.79 -2.35 -16.75
C VAL A 157 0.41 -2.18 -15.82
N LEU A 158 0.57 -3.09 -14.85
CA LEU A 158 1.72 -3.11 -13.94
C LEU A 158 3.05 -3.24 -14.68
N LYS A 159 3.11 -4.16 -15.66
CA LYS A 159 4.32 -4.41 -16.46
C LYS A 159 4.76 -3.18 -17.25
N GLU A 160 3.82 -2.40 -17.78
CA GLU A 160 4.15 -1.16 -18.49
C GLU A 160 4.88 -0.19 -17.56
N PHE A 161 4.38 0.03 -16.34
CA PHE A 161 5.07 0.84 -15.34
C PHE A 161 6.43 0.26 -14.95
N ALA A 162 6.49 -1.04 -14.66
CA ALA A 162 7.73 -1.70 -14.26
C ALA A 162 8.82 -1.58 -15.33
N VAL A 163 8.48 -1.79 -16.59
CA VAL A 163 9.43 -1.68 -17.71
C VAL A 163 9.85 -0.22 -17.94
N ARG A 164 8.92 0.73 -17.84
CA ARG A 164 9.20 2.16 -18.03
C ARG A 164 10.21 2.68 -17.02
N TYR A 165 10.04 2.36 -15.75
CA TYR A 165 10.92 2.86 -14.70
C TYR A 165 12.15 1.97 -14.46
N GLY A 166 12.09 0.73 -14.85
CA GLY A 166 13.23 -0.18 -14.81
C GLY A 166 13.87 -0.25 -13.42
N LYS A 167 15.19 -0.11 -13.37
CA LYS A 167 15.97 -0.19 -12.12
C LYS A 167 15.82 1.00 -11.18
N ASP A 168 15.15 2.05 -11.60
CA ASP A 168 14.89 3.23 -10.77
C ASP A 168 13.78 2.98 -9.74
N VAL A 169 13.00 1.90 -9.93
CA VAL A 169 12.06 1.39 -8.94
C VAL A 169 12.63 0.12 -8.32
N HIS A 170 12.89 0.17 -7.01
CA HIS A 170 13.58 -0.88 -6.28
C HIS A 170 12.67 -2.01 -5.82
N GLY A 171 11.37 -1.77 -5.73
CA GLY A 171 10.41 -2.79 -5.35
C GLY A 171 8.97 -2.30 -5.38
N TRP A 172 8.06 -3.23 -5.08
CA TRP A 172 6.62 -3.04 -5.17
C TRP A 172 5.92 -3.61 -3.94
N TRP A 173 5.00 -2.84 -3.41
CA TRP A 173 4.07 -3.27 -2.38
C TRP A 173 2.68 -3.33 -3.01
N ILE A 174 2.15 -4.55 -3.18
CA ILE A 174 0.91 -4.80 -3.92
C ILE A 174 -0.21 -5.06 -2.92
N ASP A 175 -1.10 -4.09 -2.81
CA ASP A 175 -2.26 -4.12 -1.92
C ASP A 175 -3.44 -4.89 -2.52
N GLY A 176 -4.48 -5.09 -1.71
CA GLY A 176 -5.74 -5.65 -2.19
C GLY A 176 -5.66 -7.11 -2.63
N MET A 177 -4.62 -7.84 -2.22
CA MET A 177 -4.45 -9.27 -2.51
C MET A 177 -5.23 -10.12 -1.51
N PHE A 178 -6.51 -9.78 -1.30
CA PHE A 178 -7.32 -10.38 -0.26
C PHE A 178 -7.79 -11.80 -0.62
N GLU A 179 -7.64 -12.74 0.30
CA GLU A 179 -8.11 -14.13 0.13
C GLU A 179 -9.61 -14.18 -0.22
N TYR A 180 -10.42 -13.36 0.43
CA TYR A 180 -11.87 -13.31 0.16
C TYR A 180 -12.24 -12.78 -1.23
N LEU A 181 -11.30 -12.12 -1.93
CA LEU A 181 -11.44 -11.71 -3.32
C LEU A 181 -10.90 -12.75 -4.31
N GLY A 182 -10.44 -13.92 -3.84
CA GLY A 182 -9.97 -15.03 -4.66
C GLY A 182 -8.46 -15.23 -4.69
N TYR A 183 -7.66 -14.40 -3.99
CA TYR A 183 -6.21 -14.58 -3.89
C TYR A 183 -5.80 -15.74 -2.95
N GLU A 184 -6.63 -16.77 -2.86
CA GLU A 184 -6.24 -18.07 -2.25
C GLU A 184 -5.46 -18.96 -3.24
N ASP A 185 -5.57 -18.71 -4.55
CA ASP A 185 -4.88 -19.46 -5.60
C ASP A 185 -3.48 -18.91 -5.83
N PRO A 186 -2.41 -19.66 -5.49
CA PRO A 186 -1.03 -19.20 -5.68
C PRO A 186 -0.68 -18.83 -7.12
N SER A 187 -1.35 -19.41 -8.12
CA SER A 187 -1.09 -19.12 -9.53
C SER A 187 -1.39 -17.68 -9.92
N LEU A 188 -2.26 -16.98 -9.18
CA LEU A 188 -2.62 -15.59 -9.41
C LEU A 188 -1.49 -14.60 -9.07
N PHE A 189 -0.50 -15.01 -8.25
CA PHE A 189 0.65 -14.17 -7.89
C PHE A 189 1.77 -14.18 -8.94
N ILE A 190 1.86 -15.25 -9.74
CA ILE A 190 2.93 -15.43 -10.73
C ILE A 190 2.95 -14.26 -11.73
N PRO A 191 1.84 -13.87 -12.38
CA PRO A 191 1.84 -12.77 -13.34
C PRO A 191 2.26 -11.42 -12.74
N TYR A 192 1.91 -11.15 -11.46
CA TYR A 192 2.38 -9.94 -10.77
C TYR A 192 3.90 -9.94 -10.60
N ARG A 193 4.45 -11.07 -10.15
CA ARG A 193 5.89 -11.20 -9.99
C ARG A 193 6.62 -11.05 -11.33
N GLU A 194 6.14 -11.69 -12.38
CA GLU A 194 6.71 -11.59 -13.72
C GLU A 194 6.66 -10.16 -14.25
N ALA A 195 5.56 -9.45 -14.03
CA ALA A 195 5.41 -8.05 -14.42
C ALA A 195 6.42 -7.14 -13.74
N VAL A 196 6.59 -7.29 -12.42
CA VAL A 196 7.57 -6.53 -11.62
C VAL A 196 9.01 -6.80 -12.10
N LEU A 197 9.37 -8.07 -12.27
CA LEU A 197 10.73 -8.47 -12.64
C LEU A 197 11.07 -8.17 -14.11
N ALA A 198 10.08 -7.92 -14.96
CA ALA A 198 10.29 -7.53 -16.36
C ALA A 198 11.02 -6.18 -16.49
N GLY A 199 10.80 -5.25 -15.57
CA GLY A 199 11.48 -3.96 -15.54
C GLY A 199 12.81 -3.99 -14.78
N ASN A 200 12.81 -4.65 -13.63
CA ASN A 200 13.98 -4.77 -12.76
C ASN A 200 14.06 -6.19 -12.18
N PRO A 201 15.00 -7.03 -12.66
CA PRO A 201 15.17 -8.40 -12.15
C PRO A 201 15.53 -8.47 -10.66
N ASP A 202 16.05 -7.39 -10.10
CA ASP A 202 16.44 -7.28 -8.70
C ASP A 202 15.36 -6.65 -7.82
N ALA A 203 14.23 -6.22 -8.40
CA ALA A 203 13.13 -5.64 -7.63
C ALA A 203 12.58 -6.65 -6.62
N ILE A 204 12.23 -6.13 -5.44
CA ILE A 204 11.57 -6.91 -4.40
C ILE A 204 10.07 -6.64 -4.37
N VAL A 205 9.27 -7.63 -3.95
CA VAL A 205 7.82 -7.50 -3.92
C VAL A 205 7.23 -8.03 -2.62
N ALA A 206 6.22 -7.33 -2.11
CA ALA A 206 5.32 -7.79 -1.07
C ALA A 206 3.88 -7.81 -1.57
N TYR A 207 3.09 -8.71 -1.03
CA TYR A 207 1.66 -8.83 -1.30
C TYR A 207 0.88 -8.63 -0.01
N ASN A 208 -0.06 -7.69 -0.03
CA ASN A 208 -0.83 -7.35 1.16
C ASN A 208 -2.21 -8.02 1.13
N ASN A 209 -2.45 -8.84 2.15
CA ASN A 209 -3.76 -9.42 2.47
C ASN A 209 -4.45 -8.65 3.62
N GLY A 210 -4.14 -7.36 3.76
CA GLY A 210 -4.65 -6.49 4.82
C GLY A 210 -4.11 -6.82 6.21
N VAL A 211 -4.65 -6.15 7.20
CA VAL A 211 -4.43 -6.49 8.62
C VAL A 211 -4.99 -7.88 8.93
N ALA A 212 -4.57 -8.48 10.06
CA ALA A 212 -5.06 -9.79 10.47
C ALA A 212 -6.59 -9.83 10.46
N GLN A 213 -7.16 -10.77 9.70
CA GLN A 213 -8.59 -10.94 9.51
C GLN A 213 -9.09 -12.19 10.27
N PRO A 214 -10.33 -12.21 10.79
CA PRO A 214 -10.91 -13.42 11.32
C PRO A 214 -10.99 -14.54 10.27
N ASP A 215 -10.64 -15.76 10.68
CA ASP A 215 -10.78 -16.92 9.82
C ASP A 215 -12.27 -17.22 9.58
N THR A 216 -12.75 -16.94 8.39
CA THR A 216 -14.15 -17.10 8.00
C THR A 216 -14.63 -18.55 8.03
N LYS A 217 -13.73 -19.53 8.11
CA LYS A 217 -14.08 -20.97 8.21
C LYS A 217 -14.33 -21.42 9.65
N ARG A 218 -13.95 -20.61 10.64
CA ARG A 218 -14.14 -20.94 12.06
C ARG A 218 -15.60 -20.80 12.49
N PRO A 219 -16.16 -21.77 13.25
CA PRO A 219 -17.54 -21.70 13.74
C PRO A 219 -17.82 -20.43 14.54
N GLU A 220 -16.85 -19.94 15.30
CA GLU A 220 -16.97 -18.73 16.12
C GLU A 220 -17.12 -17.47 15.26
N VAL A 221 -16.55 -17.46 14.06
CA VAL A 221 -16.66 -16.37 13.09
C VAL A 221 -17.97 -16.47 12.32
N GLN A 222 -18.38 -17.70 11.96
CA GLN A 222 -19.62 -17.95 11.21
C GLN A 222 -20.87 -17.38 11.89
N LYS A 223 -20.90 -17.23 13.21
CA LYS A 223 -22.02 -16.62 13.93
C LYS A 223 -22.29 -15.15 13.57
N TYR A 224 -21.28 -14.45 13.04
CA TYR A 224 -21.41 -13.06 12.58
C TYR A 224 -21.79 -12.97 11.10
N LEU A 225 -21.77 -14.09 10.39
CA LEU A 225 -21.99 -14.15 8.95
C LEU A 225 -23.34 -14.83 8.64
N ARG A 226 -24.15 -14.19 7.81
CA ARG A 226 -25.36 -14.81 7.27
C ARG A 226 -25.04 -15.53 5.97
N SER A 227 -25.75 -16.58 5.67
CA SER A 227 -25.58 -17.37 4.44
C SER A 227 -25.91 -16.62 3.16
N ASP A 228 -26.71 -15.55 3.26
CA ASP A 228 -27.14 -14.69 2.16
C ASP A 228 -26.18 -13.51 1.88
N MET A 229 -25.14 -13.36 2.70
CA MET A 229 -24.16 -12.29 2.52
C MET A 229 -23.23 -12.58 1.34
N GLY A 230 -23.10 -11.60 0.46
CA GLY A 230 -22.02 -11.55 -0.52
C GLY A 230 -20.65 -11.28 0.10
N PRO A 231 -19.54 -11.44 -0.66
CA PRO A 231 -18.18 -11.26 -0.14
C PRO A 231 -17.98 -9.92 0.58
N LEU A 232 -18.39 -8.81 -0.02
CA LEU A 232 -18.27 -7.48 0.59
C LEU A 232 -19.12 -7.31 1.85
N GLU A 233 -20.31 -7.91 1.91
CA GLU A 233 -21.15 -7.84 3.10
C GLU A 233 -20.52 -8.63 4.26
N ARG A 234 -19.91 -9.78 3.97
CA ARG A 234 -19.17 -10.59 4.97
C ARG A 234 -18.01 -9.80 5.56
N VAL A 235 -17.24 -9.12 4.69
CA VAL A 235 -16.16 -8.26 5.15
C VAL A 235 -16.71 -7.19 6.08
N ARG A 236 -17.72 -6.43 5.68
CA ARG A 236 -18.34 -5.39 6.51
C ARG A 236 -18.85 -5.90 7.85
N ALA A 237 -19.43 -7.10 7.87
CA ALA A 237 -19.90 -7.71 9.11
C ALA A 237 -18.77 -8.03 10.09
N LEU A 238 -17.63 -8.49 9.57
CA LEU A 238 -16.44 -8.76 10.38
C LEU A 238 -15.76 -7.47 10.83
N GLU A 239 -15.76 -6.50 9.98
CA GLU A 239 -15.28 -5.16 10.26
C GLU A 239 -16.05 -4.49 11.40
N ALA A 240 -17.36 -4.62 11.42
CA ALA A 240 -18.17 -4.14 12.54
C ALA A 240 -17.78 -4.81 13.88
N VAL A 241 -17.39 -6.09 13.87
CA VAL A 241 -16.87 -6.76 15.07
C VAL A 241 -15.53 -6.14 15.52
N GLN A 242 -14.67 -5.75 14.60
CA GLN A 242 -13.42 -5.08 14.94
C GLN A 242 -13.65 -3.72 15.60
N ASP A 243 -14.63 -2.96 15.12
CA ASP A 243 -14.98 -1.65 15.67
C ASP A 243 -15.64 -1.76 17.05
N GLU A 244 -16.50 -2.75 17.23
CA GLU A 244 -17.25 -2.95 18.48
C GLU A 244 -16.37 -3.58 19.57
N ASP A 245 -15.57 -4.58 19.23
CA ASP A 245 -14.68 -5.29 20.16
C ASP A 245 -13.37 -5.75 19.48
N PRO A 246 -12.35 -4.88 19.42
CA PRO A 246 -11.06 -5.20 18.80
C PRO A 246 -10.38 -6.43 19.42
N ALA A 247 -10.60 -6.70 20.71
CA ALA A 247 -10.00 -7.85 21.39
C ALA A 247 -10.64 -9.17 20.92
N VAL A 248 -11.95 -9.18 20.73
CA VAL A 248 -12.67 -10.33 20.16
C VAL A 248 -12.24 -10.55 18.72
N PHE A 249 -12.16 -9.50 17.91
CA PHE A 249 -11.70 -9.60 16.53
C PHE A 249 -10.29 -10.21 16.45
N LYS A 250 -9.35 -9.72 17.24
CA LYS A 250 -7.98 -10.24 17.30
C LYS A 250 -7.96 -11.73 17.75
N ALA A 251 -8.78 -12.09 18.70
CA ALA A 251 -8.89 -13.48 19.18
C ALA A 251 -9.49 -14.44 18.13
N LEU A 252 -10.30 -13.92 17.21
CA LEU A 252 -10.90 -14.69 16.11
C LEU A 252 -9.95 -14.84 14.92
N SER A 253 -8.89 -14.02 14.84
CA SER A 253 -7.91 -14.09 13.76
C SER A 253 -7.06 -15.36 13.86
N ASN A 254 -6.81 -15.98 12.72
CA ASN A 254 -5.87 -17.09 12.59
C ASN A 254 -4.41 -16.61 12.44
N ARG A 255 -4.20 -15.31 12.32
CA ARG A 255 -2.88 -14.69 12.17
C ARG A 255 -2.48 -13.97 13.45
N PRO A 256 -1.50 -14.51 14.20
CA PRO A 256 -1.06 -13.92 15.48
C PRO A 256 -0.26 -12.63 15.30
N ARG A 257 0.15 -12.31 14.07
CA ARG A 257 0.99 -11.16 13.70
C ARG A 257 0.62 -10.64 12.31
N ASN A 258 0.89 -9.37 12.05
CA ASN A 258 0.65 -8.75 10.76
C ASN A 258 1.81 -9.00 9.77
N SER A 259 3.04 -9.03 10.28
CA SER A 259 4.22 -9.37 9.47
C SER A 259 4.39 -10.88 9.39
N TYR A 260 3.73 -11.50 8.43
CA TYR A 260 3.82 -12.92 8.10
C TYR A 260 4.03 -13.08 6.60
N ARG A 261 4.57 -14.22 6.18
CA ARG A 261 4.68 -14.54 4.76
C ARG A 261 3.31 -14.94 4.23
N PHE A 262 2.77 -14.14 3.30
CA PHE A 262 1.48 -14.42 2.68
C PHE A 262 1.63 -15.32 1.46
N SER A 263 2.63 -15.04 0.60
CA SER A 263 2.86 -15.79 -0.64
C SER A 263 4.30 -16.27 -0.74
N GLU A 264 4.51 -17.46 -1.36
CA GLU A 264 5.84 -17.93 -1.69
C GLU A 264 6.56 -17.04 -2.72
N TYR A 265 5.85 -16.18 -3.40
CA TYR A 265 6.36 -15.26 -4.42
C TYR A 265 6.79 -13.89 -3.87
N GLU A 266 6.56 -13.60 -2.59
CA GLU A 266 7.01 -12.35 -1.97
C GLU A 266 8.45 -12.42 -1.48
N ASP A 267 9.09 -11.27 -1.40
CA ASP A 267 10.46 -11.10 -0.90
C ASP A 267 10.51 -10.54 0.52
N PHE A 268 9.55 -9.69 0.85
CA PHE A 268 9.38 -9.10 2.19
C PHE A 268 7.89 -9.12 2.57
N THR A 269 7.60 -9.11 3.86
CA THR A 269 6.21 -9.13 4.34
C THR A 269 5.54 -7.78 4.09
N ALA A 270 4.27 -7.77 3.72
CA ALA A 270 3.51 -6.52 3.59
C ALA A 270 3.41 -5.80 4.93
N GLY A 271 3.10 -6.52 6.00
CA GLY A 271 3.19 -6.05 7.38
C GLY A 271 2.26 -4.90 7.73
N GLU A 272 1.14 -4.75 7.01
CA GLU A 272 0.16 -3.72 7.33
C GLU A 272 -0.34 -3.89 8.77
N THR A 273 -0.32 -2.80 9.54
CA THR A 273 -0.73 -2.81 10.94
C THR A 273 -1.38 -1.50 11.36
N ASP A 274 -2.31 -1.62 12.31
CA ASP A 274 -2.93 -0.46 12.95
C ASP A 274 -2.07 0.14 14.07
N ASP A 275 -1.00 -0.56 14.49
CA ASP A 275 -0.11 -0.09 15.55
C ASP A 275 1.35 -0.52 15.33
N PHE A 276 2.27 0.19 15.96
CA PHE A 276 3.71 -0.10 15.92
C PHE A 276 4.16 -0.84 17.20
N VAL A 277 3.67 -2.08 17.40
CA VAL A 277 3.99 -2.89 18.59
C VAL A 277 4.69 -4.21 18.24
N GLU A 278 4.45 -4.77 17.04
CA GLU A 278 5.06 -6.01 16.60
C GLU A 278 6.55 -5.83 16.35
N LEU A 279 7.37 -6.76 16.80
CA LEU A 279 8.82 -6.74 16.63
C LEU A 279 9.28 -7.92 15.74
N PRO A 280 10.32 -7.72 14.92
CA PRO A 280 10.89 -8.78 14.12
C PRO A 280 11.54 -9.87 14.98
N PRO A 281 11.57 -11.12 14.51
CA PRO A 281 12.46 -12.13 15.07
C PRO A 281 13.92 -11.74 14.83
N GLU A 282 14.83 -12.32 15.61
CA GLU A 282 16.25 -12.10 15.42
C GLU A 282 16.69 -12.47 13.99
N GLY A 283 17.44 -11.57 13.36
CA GLY A 283 17.87 -11.69 11.96
C GLY A 283 16.84 -11.17 10.93
N GLY A 284 15.68 -10.69 11.37
CA GLY A 284 14.68 -10.00 10.54
C GLY A 284 14.10 -10.82 9.39
N MET A 285 14.00 -12.15 9.56
CA MET A 285 13.39 -13.03 8.57
C MET A 285 12.19 -13.77 9.16
N VAL A 286 11.10 -13.81 8.45
CA VAL A 286 9.86 -14.50 8.81
C VAL A 286 9.45 -15.42 7.67
N ASP A 287 9.37 -16.71 7.95
CA ASP A 287 8.98 -17.75 6.98
C ASP A 287 9.74 -17.67 5.62
N GLY A 288 10.97 -17.14 5.66
CA GLY A 288 11.84 -16.95 4.49
C GLY A 288 11.69 -15.61 3.77
N SER A 289 10.80 -14.72 4.21
CA SER A 289 10.68 -13.34 3.71
C SER A 289 11.31 -12.35 4.69
N ARG A 290 11.80 -11.19 4.19
CA ARG A 290 12.29 -10.12 5.05
C ARG A 290 11.14 -9.56 5.87
N TRP A 291 11.30 -9.48 7.18
CA TRP A 291 10.31 -8.86 8.05
C TRP A 291 10.24 -7.35 7.75
N HIS A 292 9.05 -6.90 7.45
CA HIS A 292 8.72 -5.50 7.24
C HIS A 292 7.37 -5.21 7.89
N VAL A 293 7.22 -4.00 8.38
CA VAL A 293 5.96 -3.49 8.89
C VAL A 293 5.63 -2.15 8.24
N LEU A 294 4.36 -1.95 7.95
CA LEU A 294 3.78 -0.70 7.49
C LEU A 294 2.65 -0.28 8.43
N GLY A 295 2.81 0.85 9.09
CA GLY A 295 1.78 1.45 9.93
C GLY A 295 1.70 2.95 9.70
N PHE A 296 0.76 3.63 10.34
CA PHE A 296 0.47 5.04 10.15
C PHE A 296 0.69 5.87 11.43
N LEU A 297 1.04 7.15 11.24
CA LEU A 297 1.12 8.12 12.35
C LEU A 297 -0.20 8.79 12.66
N GLY A 298 -1.07 8.94 11.65
CA GLY A 298 -2.29 9.71 11.74
C GLY A 298 -3.14 9.42 12.97
N GLN A 299 -3.77 10.46 13.50
CA GLN A 299 -4.69 10.30 14.62
C GLN A 299 -5.94 9.56 14.21
N TYR A 300 -6.44 8.68 15.09
CA TYR A 300 -7.78 8.14 14.91
C TYR A 300 -8.79 9.27 14.98
N VAL A 301 -9.56 9.39 13.93
CA VAL A 301 -10.72 10.29 13.92
C VAL A 301 -11.94 9.38 13.90
N ASN A 302 -12.86 9.59 14.83
CA ASN A 302 -14.14 8.91 14.83
C ASN A 302 -14.90 9.28 13.56
N TYR A 303 -14.69 8.51 12.51
CA TYR A 303 -15.47 8.59 11.30
C TYR A 303 -16.54 7.51 11.30
N SER A 304 -17.69 7.95 10.79
CA SER A 304 -18.84 7.16 10.37
C SER A 304 -18.65 5.63 10.49
N PRO A 305 -19.63 4.91 11.02
CA PRO A 305 -19.60 3.48 11.25
C PRO A 305 -19.39 2.60 10.01
N ILE A 306 -18.99 3.17 8.88
CA ILE A 306 -18.84 2.44 7.62
C ILE A 306 -17.36 2.24 7.23
N TRP A 307 -16.41 2.99 7.84
CA TRP A 307 -14.99 2.90 7.49
C TRP A 307 -14.12 3.00 8.72
N TYR A 308 -13.24 2.03 8.84
CA TYR A 308 -12.24 1.92 9.86
C TYR A 308 -11.66 3.26 10.20
N GLY A 309 -11.76 3.59 11.46
CA GLY A 309 -11.13 4.72 12.07
C GLY A 309 -9.61 4.63 12.09
N GLY A 310 -9.00 3.91 11.12
CA GLY A 310 -7.58 3.91 10.94
C GLY A 310 -7.11 5.31 10.62
N GLY A 311 -6.06 5.76 11.25
CA GLY A 311 -5.43 7.05 10.99
C GLY A 311 -4.68 7.12 9.66
N TRP A 312 -4.94 6.18 8.73
CA TRP A 312 -4.45 6.23 7.37
C TRP A 312 -4.87 7.52 6.69
N ASN A 313 -3.92 8.23 6.12
CA ASN A 313 -4.15 9.50 5.44
C ASN A 313 -4.86 10.54 6.35
N CYS A 314 -4.54 10.56 7.64
CA CYS A 314 -5.05 11.50 8.63
C CYS A 314 -3.95 12.39 9.20
N LEU A 315 -4.34 13.62 9.58
CA LEU A 315 -3.44 14.61 10.17
C LEU A 315 -3.07 14.28 11.62
N GLY A 316 -2.00 14.90 12.10
CA GLY A 316 -1.50 14.74 13.45
C GLY A 316 -0.81 13.41 13.70
N SER A 317 -0.31 13.20 14.89
CA SER A 317 0.33 11.95 15.28
C SER A 317 -0.20 11.42 16.60
N ARG A 318 -0.48 10.12 16.63
CA ARG A 318 -0.83 9.38 17.85
C ARG A 318 0.39 8.85 18.60
N TYR A 319 1.57 8.97 18.01
CA TYR A 319 2.83 8.55 18.61
C TYR A 319 3.74 9.74 18.91
N SER A 320 4.52 9.64 19.97
CA SER A 320 5.61 10.57 20.20
C SER A 320 6.84 10.22 19.36
N GLY A 321 7.68 11.21 19.06
CA GLY A 321 8.94 10.97 18.35
C GLY A 321 9.86 10.01 19.08
N GLU A 322 9.91 10.07 20.42
CA GLU A 322 10.73 9.15 21.23
C GLU A 322 10.25 7.70 21.14
N TYR A 323 8.94 7.49 21.13
CA TYR A 323 8.37 6.16 20.91
C TYR A 323 8.78 5.59 19.56
N MET A 324 8.60 6.37 18.48
CA MET A 324 8.92 5.92 17.13
C MET A 324 10.42 5.69 16.93
N LYS A 325 11.28 6.55 17.52
CA LYS A 325 12.73 6.37 17.53
C LYS A 325 13.11 5.02 18.14
N ASN A 326 12.60 4.72 19.33
CA ASN A 326 12.89 3.47 20.03
C ASN A 326 12.34 2.25 19.30
N TYR A 327 11.13 2.34 18.75
CA TYR A 327 10.52 1.26 17.98
C TYR A 327 11.33 0.93 16.73
N VAL A 328 11.62 1.94 15.91
CA VAL A 328 12.40 1.77 14.66
C VAL A 328 13.80 1.22 14.96
N LYS A 329 14.47 1.78 15.96
CA LYS A 329 15.79 1.30 16.40
C LYS A 329 15.73 -0.19 16.76
N THR A 330 14.77 -0.59 17.61
CA THR A 330 14.62 -1.99 18.04
C THR A 330 14.34 -2.91 16.84
N CYS A 331 13.49 -2.50 15.90
CA CYS A 331 13.22 -3.27 14.70
C CYS A 331 14.48 -3.45 13.84
N ASN A 332 15.22 -2.36 13.61
CA ASN A 332 16.42 -2.38 12.77
C ASN A 332 17.56 -3.19 13.37
N GLU A 333 17.78 -3.11 14.69
CA GLU A 333 18.76 -3.92 15.43
C GLU A 333 18.51 -5.42 15.26
N ARG A 334 17.24 -5.81 15.10
CA ARG A 334 16.83 -7.20 14.80
C ARG A 334 16.81 -7.54 13.32
N GLY A 335 17.16 -6.60 12.43
CA GLY A 335 17.19 -6.80 10.99
C GLY A 335 15.85 -6.62 10.27
N GLY A 336 14.85 -6.05 10.94
CA GLY A 336 13.57 -5.69 10.36
C GLY A 336 13.59 -4.32 9.69
N VAL A 337 12.57 -4.03 8.90
CA VAL A 337 12.38 -2.78 8.15
C VAL A 337 11.04 -2.15 8.50
N VAL A 338 11.01 -0.82 8.64
CA VAL A 338 9.81 -0.09 9.06
C VAL A 338 9.43 0.95 8.02
N SER A 339 8.23 0.85 7.47
CA SER A 339 7.59 1.90 6.67
C SER A 339 6.58 2.65 7.53
N ILE A 340 6.61 3.97 7.46
CA ILE A 340 5.74 4.84 8.23
C ILE A 340 4.87 5.64 7.26
N ASP A 341 3.57 5.38 7.27
CA ASP A 341 2.62 6.18 6.51
C ASP A 341 2.51 7.58 7.11
N CYS A 342 2.76 8.58 6.28
CA CYS A 342 2.66 9.99 6.63
C CYS A 342 1.69 10.70 5.70
N TYR A 343 0.89 11.60 6.29
CA TYR A 343 -0.08 12.39 5.54
C TYR A 343 0.61 13.29 4.53
N LEU A 344 0.19 13.16 3.28
CA LEU A 344 0.68 13.89 2.14
C LEU A 344 -0.41 14.82 1.58
N PHE A 345 -0.11 16.11 1.49
CA PHE A 345 -0.98 17.07 0.82
C PHE A 345 -0.83 16.99 -0.71
N ASP A 346 -1.81 17.52 -1.43
CA ASP A 346 -1.89 17.46 -2.89
C ASP A 346 -0.69 18.08 -3.60
N ASP A 347 -0.07 19.06 -2.98
CA ASP A 347 1.10 19.78 -3.49
C ASP A 347 2.45 19.12 -3.18
N GLY A 348 2.43 17.97 -2.53
CA GLY A 348 3.65 17.23 -2.14
C GLY A 348 4.26 17.70 -0.81
N THR A 349 3.53 18.50 -0.03
CA THR A 349 3.92 18.84 1.35
C THR A 349 3.35 17.83 2.34
N PHE A 350 3.96 17.75 3.52
CA PHE A 350 3.58 16.82 4.58
C PHE A 350 2.89 17.53 5.76
N ASP A 351 2.21 16.75 6.60
CA ASP A 351 1.76 17.22 7.89
C ASP A 351 2.95 17.45 8.83
N GLU A 352 3.13 18.69 9.28
CA GLU A 352 4.30 19.08 10.06
C GLU A 352 4.36 18.34 11.42
N ALA A 353 3.21 18.07 12.04
CA ALA A 353 3.17 17.33 13.29
C ALA A 353 3.72 15.90 13.14
N GLN A 354 3.49 15.29 11.98
CA GLN A 354 4.07 13.98 11.67
C GLN A 354 5.55 14.07 11.30
N MET A 355 5.94 15.13 10.58
CA MET A 355 7.36 15.36 10.27
C MET A 355 8.18 15.61 11.54
N ASP A 356 7.65 16.28 12.55
CA ASP A 356 8.30 16.45 13.85
C ASP A 356 8.54 15.11 14.57
N VAL A 357 7.61 14.17 14.44
CA VAL A 357 7.76 12.81 15.00
C VAL A 357 8.86 12.05 14.27
N VAL A 358 8.85 12.02 12.93
CA VAL A 358 9.83 11.20 12.18
C VAL A 358 11.24 11.79 12.20
N ARG A 359 11.41 13.11 12.33
CA ARG A 359 12.74 13.74 12.54
C ARG A 359 13.44 13.15 13.75
N LYS A 360 12.72 12.82 14.81
CA LYS A 360 13.28 12.21 16.02
C LYS A 360 13.93 10.86 15.79
N ILE A 361 13.47 10.11 14.78
CA ILE A 361 14.04 8.78 14.46
C ILE A 361 15.51 8.92 14.05
N SER A 362 15.85 9.95 13.28
CA SER A 362 17.21 10.19 12.77
C SER A 362 18.12 11.01 13.72
N GLU A 363 17.58 11.58 14.81
CA GLU A 363 18.40 12.28 15.82
C GLU A 363 19.33 11.30 16.53
N LYS A 364 20.60 11.66 16.66
CA LYS A 364 21.64 10.85 17.35
C LYS A 364 21.46 10.84 18.86
#